data_025aec0d9470152458685ae1de56a5f1
#
_entry.id   025aec0d9470152458685ae1de56a5f1
#
_cell.length_a   1.000
_cell.length_b   1.000
_cell.length_c   1.000
_cell.angle_alpha   90.00
_cell.angle_beta   90.00
_cell.angle_gamma   90.00
#
_symmetry.space_group_name_H-M   'P 1'
#
loop_
_entity.id
_entity.type
_entity.pdbx_description
1 polymer ?
#
loop_
_entity_poly.entity_id
_entity_poly.type
_entity_poly.pdbx_seq_one_letter_code
_entity_poly.pdbx_strand_id
1 'polypeptide(L)'
;AKDCNILTGVVSLEADSAAYGENLLSQYAGNKLALISDKNEKHSVVTSEYMETKARELFSYEDGSPRMYILDDRGDYTDLQSKVEELITSFGVKVIVFDVISDVFAGLSIEEVDKQMKWQKNIVKQYNVILINISHTRKSGGGQKAASQGAFLTEEATIGSGTQYRSAGINISLQRDKTSEDDVERNTTQVYLLKSRDTGVTGLACEIFYENETHTLYDKEYYFTHIKQPSF
;
A
#
# COMPACT_ATOMS: atom_id res chain seq x y z
N ALA A 1 -0.01 -1.36 11.12
CA ALA A 1 0.99 -1.89 12.04
C ALA A 1 0.89 -1.23 13.42
N LYS A 2 1.11 0.08 13.52
CA LYS A 2 1.16 0.80 14.81
C LYS A 2 -0.13 0.64 15.62
N ASP A 3 -1.26 1.02 15.06
CA ASP A 3 -2.54 1.07 15.81
C ASP A 3 -3.05 -0.32 16.21
N CYS A 4 -2.76 -1.34 15.41
CA CYS A 4 -3.11 -2.72 15.71
C CYS A 4 -2.02 -3.47 16.48
N ASN A 5 -0.86 -2.84 16.71
CA ASN A 5 0.30 -3.47 17.36
C ASN A 5 0.74 -4.79 16.70
N ILE A 6 0.73 -4.82 15.36
CA ILE A 6 1.02 -6.03 14.56
C ILE A 6 2.35 -5.85 13.82
N LEU A 7 3.25 -6.80 13.98
CA LEU A 7 4.51 -6.85 13.24
C LEU A 7 4.26 -7.11 11.76
N THR A 8 4.76 -6.22 10.91
CA THR A 8 4.48 -6.19 9.48
C THR A 8 5.76 -6.37 8.67
N GLY A 9 5.70 -7.18 7.62
CA GLY A 9 6.73 -7.27 6.59
C GLY A 9 6.24 -6.60 5.31
N VAL A 10 7.11 -5.84 4.67
CA VAL A 10 6.85 -5.22 3.36
C VAL A 10 7.86 -5.76 2.36
N VAL A 11 7.38 -6.25 1.25
CA VAL A 11 8.18 -6.58 0.07
C VAL A 11 8.03 -5.41 -0.88
N SER A 12 9.01 -4.50 -0.85
CA SER A 12 9.03 -3.29 -1.67
C SER A 12 9.82 -3.55 -2.95
N LEU A 13 9.14 -3.63 -4.09
CA LEU A 13 9.75 -3.95 -5.37
C LEU A 13 9.96 -2.73 -6.28
N GLU A 14 9.28 -1.63 -5.99
CA GLU A 14 9.44 -0.37 -6.74
C GLU A 14 10.40 0.62 -6.07
N ALA A 15 10.42 0.66 -4.75
CA ALA A 15 11.26 1.57 -3.97
C ALA A 15 12.25 0.80 -3.11
N ASP A 16 13.45 1.36 -2.91
CA ASP A 16 14.36 0.86 -1.89
C ASP A 16 13.81 1.09 -0.48
N SER A 17 14.36 0.37 0.50
CA SER A 17 13.88 0.40 1.89
C SER A 17 13.97 1.79 2.52
N ALA A 18 14.98 2.59 2.15
CA ALA A 18 15.15 3.94 2.67
C ALA A 18 14.07 4.88 2.12
N ALA A 19 13.83 4.87 0.81
CA ALA A 19 12.77 5.66 0.18
C ALA A 19 11.38 5.26 0.67
N TYR A 20 11.14 3.95 0.85
CA TYR A 20 9.87 3.44 1.38
C TYR A 20 9.64 3.93 2.81
N GLY A 21 10.65 3.80 3.67
CA GLY A 21 10.61 4.28 5.06
C GLY A 21 10.43 5.80 5.16
N GLU A 22 11.13 6.57 4.32
CA GLU A 22 10.98 8.03 4.25
C GLU A 22 9.54 8.43 3.88
N ASN A 23 8.95 7.78 2.89
CA ASN A 23 7.57 8.07 2.49
C ASN A 23 6.56 7.78 3.60
N LEU A 24 6.71 6.65 4.30
CA LEU A 24 5.86 6.33 5.45
C LEU A 24 6.03 7.34 6.58
N LEU A 25 7.28 7.72 6.90
CA LEU A 25 7.57 8.70 7.93
C LEU A 25 7.01 10.08 7.56
N SER A 26 7.15 10.48 6.30
CA SER A 26 6.60 11.72 5.75
C SER A 26 5.08 11.82 5.99
N GLN A 27 4.35 10.78 5.63
CA GLN A 27 2.90 10.71 5.86
C GLN A 27 2.54 10.67 7.35
N TYR A 28 3.25 9.88 8.13
CA TYR A 28 2.98 9.75 9.57
C TYR A 28 3.25 11.05 10.35
N ALA A 29 4.30 11.77 9.98
CA ALA A 29 4.66 13.04 10.60
C ALA A 29 3.90 14.24 10.03
N GLY A 30 3.11 14.06 8.96
CA GLY A 30 2.46 15.17 8.25
C GLY A 30 3.46 16.15 7.65
N ASN A 31 4.62 15.67 7.20
CA ASN A 31 5.69 16.49 6.66
C ASN A 31 6.13 15.97 5.28
N LYS A 32 6.04 16.82 4.27
CA LYS A 32 6.27 16.45 2.87
C LYS A 32 7.78 16.44 2.52
N LEU A 33 8.51 15.49 3.07
CA LEU A 33 9.97 15.36 2.90
C LEU A 33 10.41 15.29 1.43
N ALA A 34 9.60 14.70 0.57
CA ALA A 34 9.88 14.60 -0.87
C ALA A 34 9.93 15.96 -1.59
N LEU A 35 9.31 17.02 -1.03
CA LEU A 35 9.33 18.37 -1.62
C LEU A 35 10.57 19.18 -1.22
N ILE A 36 11.33 18.73 -0.23
CA ILE A 36 12.54 19.43 0.20
C ILE A 36 13.66 19.07 -0.78
N SER A 37 13.98 20.01 -1.66
CA SER A 37 14.99 19.83 -2.71
C SER A 37 16.42 19.98 -2.20
N ASP A 38 16.64 20.85 -1.19
CA ASP A 38 17.96 21.05 -0.59
C ASP A 38 18.30 19.89 0.35
N LYS A 39 19.44 19.24 0.09
CA LYS A 39 19.86 18.05 0.86
C LYS A 39 20.20 18.37 2.32
N ASN A 40 20.72 19.56 2.60
CA ASN A 40 21.09 19.96 3.96
C ASN A 40 19.83 20.30 4.76
N GLU A 41 18.88 21.00 4.14
CA GLU A 41 17.57 21.27 4.72
C GLU A 41 16.84 19.96 5.02
N LYS A 42 16.77 19.06 4.05
CA LYS A 42 16.14 17.74 4.22
C LYS A 42 16.81 16.96 5.36
N HIS A 43 18.14 16.92 5.39
CA HIS A 43 18.87 16.27 6.47
C HIS A 43 18.53 16.89 7.83
N SER A 44 18.54 18.21 7.93
CA SER A 44 18.18 18.92 9.17
C SER A 44 16.76 18.61 9.64
N VAL A 45 15.79 18.52 8.72
CA VAL A 45 14.40 18.16 9.05
C VAL A 45 14.33 16.72 9.54
N VAL A 46 14.92 15.77 8.81
CA VAL A 46 14.85 14.33 9.13
C VAL A 46 15.55 14.01 10.46
N THR A 47 16.64 14.70 10.78
CA THR A 47 17.38 14.52 12.05
C THR A 47 16.86 15.40 13.19
N SER A 48 15.75 16.13 13.00
CA SER A 48 15.13 16.87 14.08
C SER A 48 14.57 15.94 15.16
N GLU A 49 14.58 16.38 16.41
CA GLU A 49 14.02 15.61 17.54
C GLU A 49 12.57 15.19 17.31
N TYR A 50 11.78 16.05 16.64
CA TYR A 50 10.41 15.74 16.23
C TYR A 50 10.36 14.54 15.30
N MET A 51 11.14 14.56 14.23
CA MET A 51 11.14 13.48 13.23
C MET A 51 11.72 12.18 13.78
N GLU A 52 12.77 12.25 14.62
CA GLU A 52 13.31 11.07 15.31
C GLU A 52 12.28 10.45 16.27
N THR A 53 11.50 11.27 16.95
CA THR A 53 10.39 10.80 17.79
C THR A 53 9.32 10.12 16.96
N LYS A 54 8.91 10.73 15.83
CA LYS A 54 7.95 10.14 14.91
C LYS A 54 8.46 8.84 14.28
N ALA A 55 9.73 8.78 13.94
CA ALA A 55 10.34 7.55 13.42
C ALA A 55 10.30 6.41 14.46
N ARG A 56 10.67 6.68 15.70
CA ARG A 56 10.55 5.70 16.79
C ARG A 56 9.11 5.24 17.02
N GLU A 57 8.16 6.16 17.06
CA GLU A 57 6.74 5.83 17.20
C GLU A 57 6.23 4.95 16.07
N LEU A 58 6.68 5.18 14.83
CA LEU A 58 6.21 4.46 13.66
C LEU A 58 6.88 3.09 13.51
N PHE A 59 8.21 3.02 13.67
CA PHE A 59 9.01 1.86 13.29
C PHE A 59 9.41 0.96 14.45
N SER A 60 9.24 1.40 15.71
CA SER A 60 9.66 0.62 16.87
C SER A 60 8.54 0.42 17.88
N TYR A 61 8.62 -0.69 18.60
CA TYR A 61 7.86 -0.91 19.83
C TYR A 61 8.50 -0.14 20.99
N GLU A 62 7.83 -0.11 22.16
CA GLU A 62 8.34 0.57 23.36
C GLU A 62 9.68 -0.02 23.86
N ASP A 63 9.91 -1.30 23.64
CA ASP A 63 11.14 -2.01 23.96
C ASP A 63 12.28 -1.78 22.94
N GLY A 64 12.02 -0.98 21.89
CA GLY A 64 12.96 -0.68 20.80
C GLY A 64 13.02 -1.75 19.70
N SER A 65 12.28 -2.86 19.81
CA SER A 65 12.21 -3.85 18.73
C SER A 65 11.47 -3.31 17.52
N PRO A 66 11.78 -3.78 16.29
CA PRO A 66 11.16 -3.26 15.07
C PRO A 66 9.69 -3.65 14.95
N ARG A 67 8.85 -2.72 14.48
CA ARG A 67 7.44 -2.96 14.09
C ARG A 67 7.29 -3.39 12.65
N MET A 68 8.32 -3.15 11.84
CA MET A 68 8.27 -3.39 10.39
C MET A 68 9.61 -3.89 9.89
N TYR A 69 9.56 -4.84 8.98
CA TYR A 69 10.69 -5.26 8.16
C TYR A 69 10.40 -4.90 6.71
N ILE A 70 11.39 -4.35 6.00
CA ILE A 70 11.26 -4.01 4.58
C ILE A 70 12.29 -4.84 3.81
N LEU A 71 11.80 -5.64 2.88
CA LEU A 71 12.61 -6.37 1.90
C LEU A 71 12.54 -5.61 0.57
N ASP A 72 13.67 -5.13 0.10
CA ASP A 72 13.81 -4.43 -1.19
C ASP A 72 14.72 -5.18 -2.19
N ASP A 73 15.16 -6.37 -1.80
CA ASP A 73 15.96 -7.23 -2.65
C ASP A 73 15.09 -7.99 -3.64
N ARG A 74 15.33 -7.70 -4.92
CA ARG A 74 14.58 -8.24 -6.04
C ARG A 74 14.98 -9.65 -6.47
N GLY A 75 15.83 -10.38 -5.76
CA GLY A 75 16.28 -11.72 -6.10
C GLY A 75 15.31 -12.55 -6.97
N ASP A 76 15.57 -13.76 -7.31
CA ASP A 76 14.56 -14.57 -7.98
C ASP A 76 13.38 -14.84 -7.02
N TYR A 77 12.23 -15.25 -7.57
CA TYR A 77 11.03 -15.42 -6.75
C TYR A 77 11.13 -16.56 -5.74
N THR A 78 12.02 -17.55 -5.95
CA THR A 78 12.25 -18.65 -5.00
C THR A 78 12.99 -18.13 -3.77
N ASP A 79 13.98 -17.27 -3.99
CA ASP A 79 14.68 -16.57 -2.92
C ASP A 79 13.72 -15.65 -2.15
N LEU A 80 12.86 -14.92 -2.85
CA LEU A 80 11.83 -14.08 -2.25
C LEU A 80 10.86 -14.90 -1.38
N GLN A 81 10.41 -16.07 -1.83
CA GLN A 81 9.57 -16.95 -1.03
C GLN A 81 10.26 -17.34 0.28
N SER A 82 11.53 -17.76 0.21
CA SER A 82 12.32 -18.16 1.36
C SER A 82 12.48 -17.01 2.36
N LYS A 83 12.75 -15.80 1.89
CA LYS A 83 12.85 -14.59 2.73
C LYS A 83 11.51 -14.23 3.39
N VAL A 84 10.42 -14.35 2.68
CA VAL A 84 9.07 -14.10 3.24
C VAL A 84 8.73 -15.15 4.31
N GLU A 85 9.03 -16.41 4.07
CA GLU A 85 8.83 -17.47 5.07
C GLU A 85 9.72 -17.25 6.30
N GLU A 86 10.94 -16.79 6.13
CA GLU A 86 11.83 -16.41 7.22
C GLU A 86 11.26 -15.25 8.06
N LEU A 87 10.70 -14.20 7.42
CA LEU A 87 10.00 -13.14 8.14
C LEU A 87 8.87 -13.66 9.02
N ILE A 88 8.13 -14.64 8.53
CA ILE A 88 7.02 -15.23 9.27
C ILE A 88 7.53 -16.14 10.41
N THR A 89 8.46 -17.04 10.11
CA THR A 89 8.85 -18.11 11.04
C THR A 89 9.89 -17.67 12.06
N SER A 90 10.86 -16.86 11.64
CA SER A 90 11.98 -16.44 12.50
C SER A 90 11.71 -15.11 13.20
N PHE A 91 11.02 -14.18 12.52
CA PHE A 91 10.74 -12.85 13.08
C PHE A 91 9.30 -12.70 13.59
N GLY A 92 8.42 -13.64 13.33
CA GLY A 92 7.04 -13.61 13.83
C GLY A 92 6.11 -12.61 13.14
N VAL A 93 6.44 -12.20 11.91
CA VAL A 93 5.61 -11.29 11.10
C VAL A 93 4.21 -11.89 10.88
N LYS A 94 3.18 -11.08 11.01
CA LYS A 94 1.77 -11.47 10.86
C LYS A 94 1.05 -10.85 9.68
N VAL A 95 1.56 -9.76 9.15
CA VAL A 95 1.04 -9.12 7.94
C VAL A 95 2.18 -8.96 6.94
N ILE A 96 1.99 -9.43 5.72
CA ILE A 96 2.93 -9.24 4.61
C ILE A 96 2.26 -8.39 3.54
N VAL A 97 2.93 -7.34 3.12
CA VAL A 97 2.50 -6.46 2.02
C VAL A 97 3.44 -6.64 0.84
N PHE A 98 2.93 -7.00 -0.32
CA PHE A 98 3.68 -6.99 -1.58
C PHE A 98 3.38 -5.68 -2.34
N ASP A 99 4.35 -4.82 -2.48
CA ASP A 99 4.26 -3.51 -3.12
C ASP A 99 5.34 -3.36 -4.23
N VAL A 100 5.02 -3.80 -5.46
CA VAL A 100 3.74 -4.32 -5.97
C VAL A 100 3.89 -5.78 -6.43
N ILE A 101 2.87 -6.60 -6.23
CA ILE A 101 2.90 -8.03 -6.62
C ILE A 101 3.00 -8.24 -8.15
N SER A 102 2.53 -7.27 -8.94
CA SER A 102 2.64 -7.33 -10.40
C SER A 102 4.08 -7.44 -10.88
N ASP A 103 5.05 -6.91 -10.15
CA ASP A 103 6.47 -7.00 -10.48
C ASP A 103 7.03 -8.40 -10.20
N VAL A 104 6.53 -9.10 -9.19
CA VAL A 104 6.85 -10.52 -8.97
C VAL A 104 6.37 -11.39 -10.12
N PHE A 105 5.24 -11.01 -10.72
CA PHE A 105 4.63 -11.79 -11.82
C PHE A 105 5.14 -11.40 -13.21
N ALA A 106 5.92 -10.31 -13.30
CA ALA A 106 6.47 -9.85 -14.56
C ALA A 106 7.36 -10.92 -15.21
N GLY A 107 6.98 -11.33 -16.41
CA GLY A 107 7.71 -12.35 -17.16
C GLY A 107 7.41 -13.80 -16.79
N LEU A 108 6.60 -14.06 -15.77
CA LEU A 108 6.19 -15.41 -15.42
C LEU A 108 5.08 -15.93 -16.36
N SER A 109 5.10 -17.22 -16.65
CA SER A 109 4.01 -17.93 -17.30
C SER A 109 2.78 -17.99 -16.38
N ILE A 110 1.60 -18.27 -16.96
CA ILE A 110 0.36 -18.43 -16.19
C ILE A 110 0.51 -19.55 -15.14
N GLU A 111 1.20 -20.63 -15.47
CA GLU A 111 1.43 -21.74 -14.54
C GLU A 111 2.30 -21.31 -13.34
N GLU A 112 3.29 -20.49 -13.58
CA GLU A 112 4.16 -19.97 -12.53
C GLU A 112 3.41 -18.99 -11.62
N VAL A 113 2.59 -18.11 -12.20
CA VAL A 113 1.69 -17.25 -11.42
C VAL A 113 0.73 -18.09 -10.57
N ASP A 114 0.15 -19.15 -11.12
CA ASP A 114 -0.74 -20.06 -10.38
C ASP A 114 -0.01 -20.77 -9.23
N LYS A 115 1.26 -21.16 -9.41
CA LYS A 115 2.10 -21.72 -8.35
C LYS A 115 2.34 -20.70 -7.23
N GLN A 116 2.65 -19.43 -7.60
CA GLN A 116 2.82 -18.36 -6.63
C GLN A 116 1.55 -18.11 -5.81
N MET A 117 0.40 -18.05 -6.47
CA MET A 117 -0.88 -17.86 -5.77
C MET A 117 -1.24 -19.03 -4.86
N LYS A 118 -0.87 -20.27 -5.25
CA LYS A 118 -1.02 -21.45 -4.38
C LYS A 118 -0.09 -21.36 -3.16
N TRP A 119 1.17 -20.99 -3.34
CA TRP A 119 2.11 -20.77 -2.25
C TRP A 119 1.59 -19.72 -1.28
N GLN A 120 1.13 -18.55 -1.76
CA GLN A 120 0.55 -17.51 -0.90
C GLN A 120 -0.63 -18.04 -0.07
N LYS A 121 -1.54 -18.80 -0.68
CA LYS A 121 -2.66 -19.42 0.06
C LYS A 121 -2.18 -20.39 1.14
N ASN A 122 -1.14 -21.15 0.83
CA ASN A 122 -0.60 -22.13 1.77
C ASN A 122 0.03 -21.45 2.98
N ILE A 123 0.86 -20.41 2.79
CA ILE A 123 1.47 -19.70 3.93
C ILE A 123 0.43 -18.97 4.78
N VAL A 124 -0.59 -18.36 4.15
CA VAL A 124 -1.70 -17.74 4.90
C VAL A 124 -2.36 -18.77 5.82
N LYS A 125 -2.69 -19.94 5.28
CA LYS A 125 -3.36 -21.00 6.05
C LYS A 125 -2.44 -21.65 7.09
N GLN A 126 -1.20 -21.92 6.70
CA GLN A 126 -0.23 -22.64 7.55
C GLN A 126 0.21 -21.81 8.76
N TYR A 127 0.47 -20.52 8.53
CA TYR A 127 1.06 -19.64 9.55
C TYR A 127 0.05 -18.65 10.15
N ASN A 128 -1.19 -18.69 9.70
CA ASN A 128 -2.24 -17.75 10.12
C ASN A 128 -1.79 -16.27 10.00
N VAL A 129 -1.37 -15.91 8.80
CA VAL A 129 -0.89 -14.56 8.45
C VAL A 129 -1.84 -13.90 7.45
N ILE A 130 -1.75 -12.58 7.34
CA ILE A 130 -2.48 -11.80 6.34
C ILE A 130 -1.51 -11.43 5.22
N LEU A 131 -1.92 -11.66 3.96
CA LEU A 131 -1.20 -11.17 2.79
C LEU A 131 -2.01 -10.05 2.12
N ILE A 132 -1.34 -8.95 1.85
CA ILE A 132 -1.88 -7.81 1.11
C ILE A 132 -1.08 -7.67 -0.18
N ASN A 133 -1.72 -7.89 -1.31
CA ASN A 133 -1.11 -7.74 -2.62
C ASN A 133 -1.57 -6.42 -3.25
N ILE A 134 -0.65 -5.50 -3.47
CA ILE A 134 -0.90 -4.30 -4.26
C ILE A 134 -0.58 -4.63 -5.72
N SER A 135 -1.46 -4.27 -6.63
CA SER A 135 -1.30 -4.56 -8.06
C SER A 135 -1.67 -3.35 -8.89
N HIS A 136 -0.90 -3.09 -9.93
CA HIS A 136 -1.27 -2.09 -10.92
C HIS A 136 -2.49 -2.51 -11.73
N THR A 137 -3.20 -1.52 -12.23
CA THR A 137 -4.29 -1.74 -13.19
C THR A 137 -3.73 -1.82 -14.62
N ARG A 138 -4.42 -2.59 -15.48
CA ARG A 138 -4.11 -2.63 -16.91
C ARG A 138 -4.36 -1.24 -17.53
N LYS A 139 -3.53 -0.88 -18.50
CA LYS A 139 -3.79 0.27 -19.34
C LYS A 139 -5.07 0.03 -20.13
N SER A 140 -5.98 1.00 -20.14
CA SER A 140 -7.22 0.93 -20.93
C SER A 140 -6.86 0.80 -22.42
N GLY A 141 -7.55 -0.09 -23.13
CA GLY A 141 -7.48 -0.18 -24.59
C GLY A 141 -8.00 1.11 -25.24
N GLY A 142 -7.55 1.40 -26.47
CA GLY A 142 -7.91 2.62 -27.17
C GLY A 142 -9.40 2.93 -27.16
N GLY A 143 -9.75 4.15 -26.76
CA GLY A 143 -11.12 4.68 -26.72
C GLY A 143 -11.85 4.51 -25.37
N GLN A 144 -11.28 3.84 -24.39
CA GLN A 144 -11.85 3.78 -23.03
C GLN A 144 -11.18 4.78 -22.10
N LYS A 145 -11.97 5.34 -21.18
CA LYS A 145 -11.46 6.22 -20.12
C LYS A 145 -10.39 5.50 -19.30
N ALA A 146 -9.25 6.12 -19.07
CA ALA A 146 -8.17 5.50 -18.29
C ALA A 146 -8.52 5.49 -16.79
N ALA A 147 -7.90 4.56 -16.03
CA ALA A 147 -8.05 4.51 -14.57
C ALA A 147 -7.66 5.85 -13.91
N SER A 148 -6.61 6.53 -14.43
CA SER A 148 -6.17 7.85 -13.97
C SER A 148 -7.13 8.99 -14.29
N GLN A 149 -8.15 8.73 -15.11
CA GLN A 149 -9.22 9.66 -15.49
C GLN A 149 -10.56 9.30 -14.82
N GLY A 150 -10.52 8.55 -13.72
CA GLY A 150 -11.71 8.16 -12.97
C GLY A 150 -12.58 7.08 -13.64
N ALA A 151 -11.99 6.23 -14.51
CA ALA A 151 -12.70 5.06 -15.01
C ALA A 151 -13.01 4.09 -13.88
N PHE A 152 -14.22 3.52 -13.87
CA PHE A 152 -14.57 2.49 -12.90
C PHE A 152 -13.72 1.23 -13.12
N LEU A 153 -13.03 0.79 -12.07
CA LEU A 153 -12.18 -0.40 -12.11
C LEU A 153 -13.01 -1.63 -11.77
N THR A 154 -13.12 -2.53 -12.73
CA THR A 154 -13.74 -3.83 -12.56
C THR A 154 -12.72 -4.88 -12.14
N GLU A 155 -13.21 -6.08 -11.85
CA GLU A 155 -12.38 -7.25 -11.55
C GLU A 155 -11.34 -7.57 -12.62
N GLU A 156 -11.62 -7.22 -13.88
CA GLU A 156 -10.75 -7.49 -15.04
C GLU A 156 -9.66 -6.43 -15.22
N ALA A 157 -9.73 -5.31 -14.48
CA ALA A 157 -8.79 -4.21 -14.60
C ALA A 157 -7.40 -4.53 -13.97
N THR A 158 -7.28 -5.59 -13.20
CA THR A 158 -6.03 -5.97 -12.55
C THR A 158 -5.01 -6.53 -13.55
N ILE A 159 -3.76 -6.08 -13.49
CA ILE A 159 -2.64 -6.68 -14.24
C ILE A 159 -2.36 -8.06 -13.67
N GLY A 160 -2.33 -9.06 -14.55
CA GLY A 160 -2.13 -10.45 -14.18
C GLY A 160 -3.29 -11.33 -14.61
N SER A 161 -3.29 -12.55 -14.14
CA SER A 161 -4.36 -13.49 -14.46
C SER A 161 -5.57 -13.26 -13.55
N GLY A 162 -6.77 -13.63 -14.01
CA GLY A 162 -7.95 -13.71 -13.15
C GLY A 162 -7.75 -14.59 -11.91
N THR A 163 -6.62 -15.31 -11.83
CA THR A 163 -6.22 -16.12 -10.68
C THR A 163 -5.96 -15.28 -9.44
N GLN A 164 -5.37 -14.10 -9.55
CA GLN A 164 -5.19 -13.18 -8.41
C GLN A 164 -6.54 -12.81 -7.79
N TYR A 165 -7.45 -12.31 -8.62
CA TYR A 165 -8.79 -11.94 -8.19
C TYR A 165 -9.56 -13.12 -7.58
N ARG A 166 -9.54 -14.29 -8.25
CA ARG A 166 -10.20 -15.50 -7.74
C ARG A 166 -9.59 -16.01 -6.43
N SER A 167 -8.31 -15.79 -6.24
CA SER A 167 -7.57 -16.29 -5.07
C SER A 167 -7.82 -15.47 -3.81
N ALA A 168 -7.96 -14.16 -3.94
CA ALA A 168 -8.17 -13.27 -2.80
C ALA A 168 -9.54 -13.48 -2.14
N GLY A 169 -9.58 -13.37 -0.82
CA GLY A 169 -10.82 -13.31 -0.04
C GLY A 169 -11.50 -11.96 -0.15
N ILE A 170 -10.69 -10.90 -0.18
CA ILE A 170 -11.14 -9.51 -0.30
C ILE A 170 -10.42 -8.87 -1.48
N ASN A 171 -11.14 -8.14 -2.33
CA ASN A 171 -10.57 -7.30 -3.38
C ASN A 171 -11.07 -5.87 -3.21
N ILE A 172 -10.13 -4.94 -3.18
CA ILE A 172 -10.39 -3.52 -3.03
C ILE A 172 -9.80 -2.81 -4.25
N SER A 173 -10.54 -1.88 -4.85
CA SER A 173 -10.00 -0.95 -5.84
C SER A 173 -9.95 0.47 -5.30
N LEU A 174 -8.86 1.15 -5.64
CA LEU A 174 -8.65 2.57 -5.36
C LEU A 174 -8.80 3.34 -6.67
N GLN A 175 -9.80 4.23 -6.75
CA GLN A 175 -10.14 4.94 -7.98
C GLN A 175 -10.08 6.43 -7.76
N ARG A 176 -9.39 7.14 -8.65
CA ARG A 176 -9.18 8.59 -8.54
C ARG A 176 -9.12 9.21 -9.93
N ASP A 177 -9.82 10.32 -10.14
CA ASP A 177 -9.64 11.13 -11.34
C ASP A 177 -8.54 12.19 -11.10
N LYS A 178 -7.33 11.89 -11.58
CA LYS A 178 -6.18 12.79 -11.46
C LYS A 178 -6.24 13.96 -12.45
N THR A 179 -7.20 13.95 -13.39
CA THR A 179 -7.35 14.94 -14.47
C THR A 179 -8.48 15.91 -14.21
N SER A 180 -9.25 15.72 -13.14
CA SER A 180 -10.31 16.66 -12.77
C SER A 180 -9.77 18.07 -12.53
N GLU A 181 -10.49 19.08 -12.99
CA GLU A 181 -10.20 20.49 -12.73
C GLU A 181 -10.56 20.88 -11.29
N ASP A 182 -11.49 20.17 -10.67
CA ASP A 182 -11.84 20.34 -9.26
C ASP A 182 -10.77 19.73 -8.35
N ASP A 183 -10.18 20.56 -7.49
CA ASP A 183 -9.11 20.15 -6.58
C ASP A 183 -9.54 19.10 -5.56
N VAL A 184 -10.80 19.16 -5.12
CA VAL A 184 -11.32 18.20 -4.16
C VAL A 184 -11.52 16.85 -4.84
N GLU A 185 -12.14 16.84 -6.02
CA GLU A 185 -12.31 15.62 -6.80
C GLU A 185 -10.94 15.00 -7.17
N ARG A 186 -10.02 15.84 -7.69
CA ARG A 186 -8.68 15.41 -8.06
C ARG A 186 -7.89 14.78 -6.91
N ASN A 187 -8.15 15.17 -5.67
CA ASN A 187 -7.50 14.63 -4.48
C ASN A 187 -8.37 13.63 -3.70
N THR A 188 -9.55 13.30 -4.18
CA THR A 188 -10.41 12.26 -3.60
C THR A 188 -10.16 10.91 -4.26
N THR A 189 -9.92 9.89 -3.45
CA THR A 189 -9.86 8.50 -3.89
C THR A 189 -11.08 7.76 -3.37
N GLN A 190 -11.84 7.18 -4.27
CA GLN A 190 -12.95 6.27 -3.96
C GLN A 190 -12.41 4.87 -3.69
N VAL A 191 -12.78 4.29 -2.56
CA VAL A 191 -12.41 2.94 -2.14
C VAL A 191 -13.59 2.03 -2.38
N TYR A 192 -13.49 1.15 -3.37
CA TYR A 192 -14.53 0.18 -3.68
C TYR A 192 -14.15 -1.21 -3.19
N LEU A 193 -15.08 -1.86 -2.51
CA LEU A 193 -15.02 -3.28 -2.23
C LEU A 193 -15.58 -4.03 -3.43
N LEU A 194 -14.69 -4.61 -4.25
CA LEU A 194 -15.11 -5.37 -5.43
C LEU A 194 -15.53 -6.79 -5.08
N LYS A 195 -14.97 -7.34 -3.99
CA LYS A 195 -15.25 -8.68 -3.52
C LYS A 195 -15.01 -8.78 -2.02
N SER A 196 -15.92 -9.44 -1.33
CA SER A 196 -15.74 -9.95 0.02
C SER A 196 -16.33 -11.36 0.08
N ARG A 197 -15.46 -12.37 0.22
CA ARG A 197 -15.91 -13.76 0.17
C ARG A 197 -16.77 -14.13 1.38
N ASP A 198 -16.43 -13.59 2.53
CA ASP A 198 -17.08 -13.97 3.79
C ASP A 198 -18.43 -13.27 3.99
N THR A 199 -18.57 -12.04 3.50
CA THR A 199 -19.78 -11.24 3.69
C THR A 199 -20.64 -11.11 2.44
N GLY A 200 -20.08 -11.31 1.25
CA GLY A 200 -20.73 -11.04 -0.04
C GLY A 200 -21.00 -9.55 -0.32
N VAL A 201 -20.60 -8.65 0.59
CA VAL A 201 -20.81 -7.20 0.43
C VAL A 201 -19.86 -6.65 -0.63
N THR A 202 -20.39 -5.78 -1.50
CA THR A 202 -19.62 -5.05 -2.52
C THR A 202 -20.14 -3.62 -2.64
N GLY A 203 -19.37 -2.74 -3.27
CA GLY A 203 -19.73 -1.35 -3.56
C GLY A 203 -18.75 -0.34 -2.99
N LEU A 204 -19.12 0.94 -2.98
CA LEU A 204 -18.34 2.02 -2.41
C LEU A 204 -18.26 1.83 -0.89
N ALA A 205 -17.03 1.69 -0.38
CA ALA A 205 -16.79 1.51 1.05
C ALA A 205 -16.57 2.86 1.75
N CYS A 206 -15.73 3.73 1.18
CA CYS A 206 -15.47 5.07 1.69
C CYS A 206 -14.80 5.94 0.62
N GLU A 207 -14.67 7.23 0.92
CA GLU A 207 -13.84 8.16 0.17
C GLU A 207 -12.72 8.68 1.07
N ILE A 208 -11.49 8.67 0.56
CA ILE A 208 -10.32 9.21 1.24
C ILE A 208 -9.82 10.44 0.49
N PHE A 209 -9.49 11.49 1.24
CA PHE A 209 -8.97 12.74 0.71
C PHE A 209 -7.47 12.84 0.99
N TYR A 210 -6.70 13.14 -0.05
CA TYR A 210 -5.27 13.41 0.07
C TYR A 210 -5.04 14.89 0.28
N GLU A 211 -4.53 15.25 1.45
CA GLU A 211 -4.16 16.61 1.79
C GLU A 211 -2.73 16.91 1.28
N ASN A 212 -2.63 17.88 0.37
CA ASN A 212 -1.39 18.15 -0.36
C ASN A 212 -0.30 18.82 0.49
N GLU A 213 -0.64 19.57 1.54
CA GLU A 213 0.33 20.28 2.35
C GLU A 213 1.01 19.37 3.37
N THR A 214 0.24 18.47 3.99
CA THR A 214 0.73 17.56 5.03
C THR A 214 1.08 16.17 4.50
N HIS A 215 0.78 15.88 3.23
CA HIS A 215 1.00 14.56 2.63
C HIS A 215 0.21 13.44 3.33
N THR A 216 -0.93 13.78 3.93
CA THR A 216 -1.71 12.87 4.75
C THR A 216 -3.01 12.47 4.06
N LEU A 217 -3.43 11.23 4.27
CA LEU A 217 -4.72 10.72 3.84
C LEU A 217 -5.71 10.78 4.99
N TYR A 218 -6.88 11.34 4.74
CA TYR A 218 -7.97 11.46 5.69
C TYR A 218 -9.23 10.79 5.14
N ASP A 219 -10.12 10.36 6.01
CA ASP A 219 -11.51 10.21 5.62
C ASP A 219 -12.02 11.56 5.12
N LYS A 220 -12.65 11.58 3.95
CA LYS A 220 -13.02 12.82 3.26
C LYS A 220 -14.04 13.63 4.06
N GLU A 221 -15.08 12.98 4.61
CA GLU A 221 -16.10 13.65 5.39
C GLU A 221 -15.51 14.23 6.68
N TYR A 222 -14.68 13.45 7.36
CA TYR A 222 -13.99 13.90 8.57
C TYR A 222 -13.09 15.11 8.30
N TYR A 223 -12.34 15.10 7.19
CA TYR A 223 -11.45 16.20 6.82
C TYR A 223 -12.21 17.52 6.64
N PHE A 224 -13.29 17.51 5.85
CA PHE A 224 -14.05 18.72 5.54
C PHE A 224 -14.95 19.20 6.70
N THR A 225 -15.30 18.31 7.62
CA THR A 225 -16.15 18.68 8.78
C THR A 225 -15.33 19.09 10.02
N HIS A 226 -14.12 18.57 10.22
CA HIS A 226 -13.37 18.75 11.46
C HIS A 226 -12.00 19.40 11.29
N ILE A 227 -11.34 19.23 10.14
CA ILE A 227 -9.98 19.75 9.95
C ILE A 227 -10.00 21.02 9.13
N LYS A 228 -10.57 20.98 7.92
CA LYS A 228 -10.75 22.15 7.08
C LYS A 228 -12.09 22.80 7.35
N GLN A 229 -12.23 23.47 8.49
CA GLN A 229 -13.41 24.30 8.74
C GLN A 229 -13.46 25.43 7.72
N PRO A 230 -14.62 25.76 7.13
CA PRO A 230 -14.75 26.95 6.33
C PRO A 230 -14.37 28.16 7.19
N SER A 231 -13.37 28.92 6.74
CA SER A 231 -13.10 30.26 7.27
C SER A 231 -14.32 31.10 6.98
N PHE A 232 -15.09 31.41 8.02
CA PHE A 232 -16.16 32.40 7.99
C PHE A 232 -15.59 33.81 7.90
#